data_b5f28014e6b1d3465e0bf958c3e88d8c
#
_entry.id   b5f28014e6b1d3465e0bf958c3e88d8c
#
_cell.length_a   1.000
_cell.length_b   1.000
_cell.length_c   1.000
_cell.angle_alpha   90.00
_cell.angle_beta   90.00
_cell.angle_gamma   90.00
#
_symmetry.space_group_name_H-M   'P 1'
#
loop_
_entity.id
_entity.type
_entity.pdbx_description
1 polymer ?
#
loop_
_entity_poly.entity_id
_entity_poly.type
_entity_poly.pdbx_seq_one_letter_code
_entity_poly.pdbx_strand_id
1 'polypeptide(L)'
;IAAVAEGIVFVYGVGAAYVQPISDLLVYADMARWEIQMRFRRNEVSNVGVENKEERASLQYKRAFFVDWRICDRFKKKLMKRWDYVLDTNIAGTPKMATAKAVWNGLEKASRTPFRVVPFFDPGPWGGQWMKEVCDLDRDVPNFAWCFDCVPEENSLYFSFGDVRFEIPSIDLVFAYPARLLGNPVYGRFGDEFPIRFDFLDTMGGGNLSLQVHPLTQYIQEKFGMHYTQDESYYMLDTAEDATVYLGVKEGIDPQEMINALNEAQESGHFDAEKYVGNYPVKKHDHLLIPAGTIHCSGTNGMVLEISATPYIFTFKLWDWGRLGLDGRPRPINIKHGQEVIQWNRTESWVKKEIFNRIERIAEGEGWKEERTGLHENEFIETRRHWFTVPVLHRTDGSVNVLNLVEGREAIVESPTGKFEPFVVHYAETFIVPESVKEYTIRPYGESEGKQCATIKAFVKHNP
;
A
#
# COMPACT_ATOMS: atom_id res chain seq x y z
N ILE A 1 -24.78 34.52 -10.92
CA ILE A 1 -25.83 33.52 -10.57
C ILE A 1 -27.15 34.26 -10.28
N ALA A 2 -27.17 35.23 -9.43
CA ALA A 2 -28.42 35.99 -9.07
C ALA A 2 -29.08 36.75 -10.24
N ALA A 3 -28.41 36.93 -11.36
CA ALA A 3 -28.92 37.67 -12.53
C ALA A 3 -29.57 36.79 -13.59
N VAL A 4 -29.58 35.45 -13.42
CA VAL A 4 -30.19 34.52 -14.38
C VAL A 4 -31.60 34.23 -13.95
N ALA A 5 -32.59 34.75 -14.67
CA ALA A 5 -34.00 34.55 -14.38
C ALA A 5 -34.56 33.22 -14.90
N GLU A 6 -34.01 32.71 -16.01
CA GLU A 6 -34.40 31.44 -16.63
C GLU A 6 -33.15 30.76 -17.21
N GLY A 7 -33.08 29.43 -17.14
CA GLY A 7 -31.98 28.62 -17.73
C GLY A 7 -31.23 27.82 -16.70
N ILE A 8 -30.12 27.20 -17.14
CA ILE A 8 -29.24 26.37 -16.32
C ILE A 8 -27.91 27.11 -16.12
N VAL A 9 -27.48 27.21 -14.86
CA VAL A 9 -26.18 27.78 -14.49
C VAL A 9 -25.26 26.66 -14.03
N PHE A 10 -24.16 26.47 -14.73
CA PHE A 10 -23.11 25.53 -14.33
C PHE A 10 -22.00 26.23 -13.56
N VAL A 11 -21.73 25.76 -12.34
CA VAL A 11 -20.55 26.14 -11.56
C VAL A 11 -19.66 24.90 -11.47
N TYR A 12 -18.48 24.93 -12.08
CA TYR A 12 -17.61 23.77 -12.16
C TYR A 12 -16.19 24.06 -11.71
N GLY A 13 -15.47 22.99 -11.34
CA GLY A 13 -14.08 23.00 -10.90
C GLY A 13 -13.92 22.61 -9.43
N VAL A 14 -12.66 22.45 -9.03
CA VAL A 14 -12.32 22.16 -7.64
C VAL A 14 -12.76 23.33 -6.76
N GLY A 15 -13.61 23.05 -5.76
CA GLY A 15 -14.18 24.10 -4.89
C GLY A 15 -15.48 24.73 -5.40
N ALA A 16 -16.06 24.29 -6.51
CA ALA A 16 -17.33 24.81 -7.05
C ALA A 16 -18.43 24.87 -5.97
N ALA A 17 -18.55 23.86 -5.12
CA ALA A 17 -19.51 23.79 -4.02
C ALA A 17 -19.19 24.76 -2.85
N TYR A 18 -18.03 25.41 -2.83
CA TYR A 18 -17.77 26.55 -1.93
C TYR A 18 -18.33 27.86 -2.51
N VAL A 19 -18.20 28.02 -3.83
CA VAL A 19 -18.72 29.20 -4.54
C VAL A 19 -20.25 29.19 -4.54
N GLN A 20 -20.84 28.00 -4.75
CA GLN A 20 -22.29 27.78 -4.71
C GLN A 20 -22.62 26.64 -3.73
N PRO A 21 -22.76 26.95 -2.43
CA PRO A 21 -23.03 25.93 -1.40
C PRO A 21 -24.41 25.27 -1.52
N ILE A 22 -25.38 25.99 -2.07
CA ILE A 22 -26.75 25.51 -2.29
C ILE A 22 -26.96 25.40 -3.79
N SER A 23 -27.06 24.19 -4.30
CA SER A 23 -27.35 23.86 -5.69
C SER A 23 -28.55 22.95 -5.79
N ASP A 24 -29.31 23.04 -6.90
CA ASP A 24 -30.42 22.12 -7.18
C ASP A 24 -29.91 20.72 -7.54
N LEU A 25 -28.69 20.65 -8.07
CA LEU A 25 -28.04 19.39 -8.44
C LEU A 25 -26.55 19.46 -8.14
N LEU A 26 -26.02 18.43 -7.46
CA LEU A 26 -24.60 18.27 -7.19
C LEU A 26 -24.06 17.02 -7.89
N VAL A 27 -23.26 17.22 -8.94
CA VAL A 27 -22.50 16.16 -9.61
C VAL A 27 -21.06 16.20 -9.12
N TYR A 28 -20.60 15.12 -8.52
CA TYR A 28 -19.22 14.98 -8.05
C TYR A 28 -18.38 14.22 -9.08
N ALA A 29 -17.40 14.89 -9.68
CA ALA A 29 -16.42 14.25 -10.58
C ALA A 29 -15.31 13.64 -9.73
N ASP A 30 -15.15 12.35 -9.81
CA ASP A 30 -14.19 11.58 -9.01
C ASP A 30 -13.12 10.91 -9.86
N MET A 31 -11.97 10.68 -9.24
CA MET A 31 -10.81 10.09 -9.90
C MET A 31 -9.88 9.43 -8.87
N ALA A 32 -9.39 8.24 -9.18
CA ALA A 32 -8.38 7.55 -8.39
C ALA A 32 -7.04 8.31 -8.39
N ARG A 33 -6.31 8.29 -7.29
CA ARG A 33 -5.03 9.02 -7.18
C ARG A 33 -3.97 8.50 -8.16
N TRP A 34 -3.98 7.20 -8.46
CA TRP A 34 -3.08 6.65 -9.47
C TRP A 34 -3.27 7.29 -10.85
N GLU A 35 -4.52 7.58 -11.28
CA GLU A 35 -4.77 8.26 -12.55
C GLU A 35 -4.35 9.73 -12.48
N ILE A 36 -4.52 10.40 -11.34
CA ILE A 36 -4.00 11.76 -11.16
C ILE A 36 -2.48 11.78 -11.34
N GLN A 37 -1.76 10.78 -10.79
CA GLN A 37 -0.32 10.65 -10.98
C GLN A 37 0.05 10.41 -12.44
N MET A 38 -0.72 9.58 -13.16
CA MET A 38 -0.49 9.37 -14.59
C MET A 38 -0.68 10.67 -15.39
N ARG A 39 -1.70 11.47 -15.05
CA ARG A 39 -1.90 12.79 -15.69
C ARG A 39 -0.77 13.77 -15.40
N PHE A 40 -0.18 13.74 -14.21
CA PHE A 40 1.05 14.50 -13.93
C PHE A 40 2.21 14.04 -14.83
N ARG A 41 2.40 12.73 -14.98
CA ARG A 41 3.48 12.17 -15.82
C ARG A 41 3.30 12.50 -17.31
N ARG A 42 2.06 12.69 -17.77
CA ARG A 42 1.73 13.09 -19.15
C ARG A 42 1.66 14.61 -19.33
N ASN A 43 1.97 15.41 -18.30
CA ASN A 43 1.84 16.88 -18.30
C ASN A 43 0.44 17.38 -18.70
N GLU A 44 -0.61 16.65 -18.31
CA GLU A 44 -1.99 16.99 -18.67
C GLU A 44 -2.62 17.95 -17.67
N VAL A 45 -2.21 17.92 -16.41
CA VAL A 45 -2.84 18.68 -15.33
C VAL A 45 -1.83 19.35 -14.40
N SER A 46 -2.26 20.45 -13.80
CA SER A 46 -1.55 21.15 -12.73
C SER A 46 -2.06 20.73 -11.36
N ASN A 47 -1.29 20.99 -10.32
CA ASN A 47 -1.75 20.96 -8.95
C ASN A 47 -2.84 22.00 -8.68
N VAL A 48 -3.62 21.82 -7.61
CA VAL A 48 -4.73 22.74 -7.28
C VAL A 48 -4.21 24.14 -6.97
N GLY A 49 -4.75 25.12 -7.69
CA GLY A 49 -4.46 26.55 -7.47
C GLY A 49 -3.09 27.04 -7.93
N VAL A 50 -2.38 26.27 -8.77
CA VAL A 50 -1.11 26.67 -9.37
C VAL A 50 -1.04 26.22 -10.83
N GLU A 51 -0.21 26.89 -11.63
CA GLU A 51 0.06 26.56 -13.03
C GLU A 51 1.44 25.88 -13.10
N ASN A 52 1.48 24.54 -12.94
CA ASN A 52 2.74 23.80 -12.87
C ASN A 52 2.70 22.45 -13.60
N LYS A 53 1.90 22.32 -14.66
CA LYS A 53 1.78 21.07 -15.43
C LYS A 53 3.10 20.59 -16.06
N GLU A 54 4.02 21.50 -16.32
CA GLU A 54 5.35 21.19 -16.88
C GLU A 54 6.41 20.88 -15.80
N GLU A 55 6.03 20.92 -14.53
CA GLU A 55 6.91 20.56 -13.44
C GLU A 55 7.16 19.04 -13.41
N ARG A 56 8.26 18.61 -12.82
CA ARG A 56 8.53 17.18 -12.61
C ARG A 56 7.38 16.51 -11.87
N ALA A 57 6.85 15.42 -12.42
CA ALA A 57 5.72 14.68 -11.83
C ALA A 57 5.95 14.30 -10.36
N SER A 58 7.21 14.01 -9.98
CA SER A 58 7.57 13.72 -8.58
C SER A 58 7.41 14.91 -7.64
N LEU A 59 7.54 16.15 -8.11
CA LEU A 59 7.30 17.35 -7.32
C LEU A 59 5.80 17.68 -7.27
N GLN A 60 5.09 17.52 -8.39
CA GLN A 60 3.64 17.64 -8.43
C GLN A 60 2.99 16.61 -7.48
N TYR A 61 3.47 15.35 -7.48
CA TYR A 61 3.02 14.31 -6.57
C TYR A 61 3.22 14.69 -5.10
N LYS A 62 4.43 15.18 -4.74
CA LYS A 62 4.69 15.62 -3.35
C LYS A 62 3.75 16.73 -2.91
N ARG A 63 3.50 17.72 -3.79
CA ARG A 63 2.54 18.78 -3.49
C ARG A 63 1.11 18.24 -3.37
N ALA A 64 0.69 17.37 -4.29
CA ALA A 64 -0.62 16.72 -4.21
C ALA A 64 -0.77 15.96 -2.89
N PHE A 65 0.22 15.15 -2.53
CA PHE A 65 0.23 14.35 -1.32
C PHE A 65 0.14 15.20 -0.03
N PHE A 66 0.99 16.22 0.12
CA PHE A 66 1.04 16.99 1.37
C PHE A 66 -0.01 18.10 1.46
N VAL A 67 -0.55 18.57 0.34
CA VAL A 67 -1.44 19.73 0.29
C VAL A 67 -2.78 19.42 -0.38
N ASP A 68 -2.76 19.11 -1.70
CA ASP A 68 -3.97 19.10 -2.52
C ASP A 68 -4.95 18.02 -2.06
N TRP A 69 -4.49 16.77 -1.95
CA TRP A 69 -5.34 15.63 -1.57
C TRP A 69 -5.87 15.76 -0.15
N ARG A 70 -5.09 16.27 0.78
CA ARG A 70 -5.55 16.52 2.16
C ARG A 70 -6.68 17.54 2.23
N ILE A 71 -6.62 18.58 1.39
CA ILE A 71 -7.68 19.57 1.30
C ILE A 71 -8.90 18.98 0.59
N CYS A 72 -8.68 18.30 -0.54
CA CYS A 72 -9.75 17.69 -1.35
C CYS A 72 -10.48 16.59 -0.58
N ASP A 73 -9.79 15.73 0.17
CA ASP A 73 -10.40 14.68 0.98
C ASP A 73 -11.30 15.27 2.09
N ARG A 74 -10.81 16.28 2.80
CA ARG A 74 -11.63 16.98 3.81
C ARG A 74 -12.88 17.60 3.21
N PHE A 75 -12.77 18.09 1.98
CA PHE A 75 -13.87 18.66 1.25
C PHE A 75 -14.83 17.59 0.72
N LYS A 76 -14.28 16.52 0.12
CA LYS A 76 -15.02 15.36 -0.35
C LYS A 76 -15.92 14.79 0.77
N LYS A 77 -15.35 14.50 1.93
CA LYS A 77 -16.08 13.97 3.10
C LYS A 77 -17.31 14.81 3.49
N LYS A 78 -17.21 16.14 3.39
CA LYS A 78 -18.34 17.02 3.67
C LYS A 78 -19.43 16.98 2.59
N LEU A 79 -19.05 16.70 1.35
CA LEU A 79 -19.95 16.70 0.20
C LEU A 79 -20.60 15.34 -0.07
N MET A 80 -19.98 14.22 0.31
CA MET A 80 -20.43 12.87 -0.03
C MET A 80 -21.92 12.62 0.23
N LYS A 81 -22.45 13.11 1.37
CA LYS A 81 -23.86 12.96 1.75
C LYS A 81 -24.81 13.82 0.93
N ARG A 82 -24.29 14.72 0.09
CA ARG A 82 -25.05 15.67 -0.71
C ARG A 82 -24.99 15.38 -2.20
N TRP A 83 -24.22 14.37 -2.62
CA TRP A 83 -24.13 13.99 -4.00
C TRP A 83 -25.50 13.57 -4.54
N ASP A 84 -25.87 14.07 -5.71
CA ASP A 84 -26.98 13.56 -6.50
C ASP A 84 -26.48 12.54 -7.51
N TYR A 85 -25.32 12.84 -8.14
CA TYR A 85 -24.63 11.98 -9.09
C TYR A 85 -23.14 11.96 -8.82
N VAL A 86 -22.50 10.83 -9.17
CA VAL A 86 -21.04 10.68 -9.18
C VAL A 86 -20.59 10.39 -10.61
N LEU A 87 -19.54 11.06 -11.03
CA LEU A 87 -18.96 10.93 -12.36
C LEU A 87 -17.59 10.26 -12.23
N ASP A 88 -17.46 9.04 -12.76
CA ASP A 88 -16.18 8.36 -12.95
C ASP A 88 -15.43 9.06 -14.09
N THR A 89 -14.29 9.68 -13.78
CA THR A 89 -13.45 10.43 -14.73
C THR A 89 -12.08 9.80 -14.92
N ASN A 90 -11.91 8.53 -14.52
CA ASN A 90 -10.61 7.84 -14.65
C ASN A 90 -10.18 7.68 -16.10
N ILE A 91 -11.11 7.45 -17.03
CA ILE A 91 -10.78 7.37 -18.45
C ILE A 91 -11.12 8.71 -19.13
N ALA A 92 -10.08 9.39 -19.63
CA ALA A 92 -10.24 10.66 -20.31
C ALA A 92 -11.19 10.55 -21.52
N GLY A 93 -12.11 11.51 -21.66
CA GLY A 93 -13.05 11.58 -22.79
C GLY A 93 -14.23 10.60 -22.75
N THR A 94 -14.26 9.65 -21.81
CA THR A 94 -15.35 8.68 -21.67
C THR A 94 -15.86 8.58 -20.24
N PRO A 95 -16.33 9.69 -19.64
CA PRO A 95 -16.82 9.67 -18.27
C PRO A 95 -18.09 8.82 -18.16
N LYS A 96 -18.25 8.15 -17.02
CA LYS A 96 -19.45 7.38 -16.68
C LYS A 96 -20.15 8.04 -15.52
N MET A 97 -21.47 8.05 -15.51
CA MET A 97 -22.24 8.69 -14.46
C MET A 97 -23.18 7.68 -13.79
N ALA A 98 -23.18 7.68 -12.46
CA ALA A 98 -24.09 6.91 -11.65
C ALA A 98 -24.84 7.83 -10.68
N THR A 99 -26.06 7.43 -10.26
CA THR A 99 -26.73 8.13 -9.16
C THR A 99 -25.95 7.92 -7.87
N ALA A 100 -25.91 8.92 -7.00
CA ALA A 100 -25.30 8.78 -5.68
C ALA A 100 -25.86 7.58 -4.90
N LYS A 101 -27.17 7.32 -5.00
CA LYS A 101 -27.81 6.14 -4.39
C LYS A 101 -27.18 4.83 -4.85
N ALA A 102 -26.88 4.68 -6.14
CA ALA A 102 -26.24 3.47 -6.66
C ALA A 102 -24.83 3.32 -6.11
N VAL A 103 -24.05 4.42 -6.08
CA VAL A 103 -22.68 4.43 -5.51
C VAL A 103 -22.71 4.09 -4.02
N TRP A 104 -23.61 4.70 -3.24
CA TRP A 104 -23.76 4.40 -1.81
C TRP A 104 -24.14 2.93 -1.55
N ASN A 105 -24.99 2.34 -2.36
CA ASN A 105 -25.33 0.92 -2.26
C ASN A 105 -24.11 0.02 -2.56
N GLY A 106 -23.29 0.39 -3.54
CA GLY A 106 -22.04 -0.31 -3.84
C GLY A 106 -21.04 -0.25 -2.68
N LEU A 107 -20.82 0.95 -2.11
CA LEU A 107 -19.98 1.15 -0.93
C LEU A 107 -20.51 0.39 0.30
N GLU A 108 -21.81 0.37 0.50
CA GLU A 108 -22.42 -0.37 1.59
C GLU A 108 -22.20 -1.88 1.44
N LYS A 109 -22.37 -2.43 0.24
CA LYS A 109 -22.10 -3.84 -0.05
C LYS A 109 -20.62 -4.17 0.21
N ALA A 110 -19.69 -3.38 -0.35
CA ALA A 110 -18.25 -3.55 -0.16
C ALA A 110 -17.85 -3.49 1.33
N SER A 111 -18.53 -2.68 2.15
CA SER A 111 -18.26 -2.61 3.59
C SER A 111 -18.68 -3.83 4.40
N ARG A 112 -19.33 -4.84 3.78
CA ARG A 112 -19.90 -6.03 4.44
C ARG A 112 -19.45 -7.36 3.83
N THR A 113 -18.68 -7.33 2.77
CA THR A 113 -18.23 -8.53 2.03
C THR A 113 -16.73 -8.47 1.81
N PRO A 114 -16.02 -9.60 1.68
CA PRO A 114 -14.65 -9.59 1.18
C PRO A 114 -14.57 -8.89 -0.18
N PHE A 115 -13.50 -8.13 -0.40
CA PHE A 115 -13.30 -7.41 -1.66
C PHE A 115 -11.80 -7.22 -1.97
N ARG A 116 -11.50 -6.82 -3.19
CA ARG A 116 -10.17 -6.36 -3.63
C ARG A 116 -10.24 -4.91 -4.03
N VAL A 117 -9.13 -4.22 -3.92
CA VAL A 117 -8.91 -2.96 -4.63
C VAL A 117 -8.34 -3.26 -6.02
N VAL A 118 -8.46 -2.32 -6.95
CA VAL A 118 -7.81 -2.42 -8.26
C VAL A 118 -6.31 -2.18 -8.07
N PRO A 119 -5.44 -3.16 -8.34
CA PRO A 119 -4.01 -2.99 -8.15
C PRO A 119 -3.44 -2.00 -9.16
N PHE A 120 -2.41 -1.26 -8.75
CA PHE A 120 -1.69 -0.35 -9.62
C PHE A 120 -0.23 -0.79 -9.74
N PHE A 121 0.16 -1.21 -10.96
CA PHE A 121 1.51 -1.67 -11.28
C PHE A 121 2.34 -0.54 -11.90
N ASP A 122 3.53 -0.31 -11.37
CA ASP A 122 4.40 0.78 -11.80
C ASP A 122 5.81 0.30 -12.15
N PRO A 123 6.37 0.68 -13.32
CA PRO A 123 7.74 0.40 -13.66
C PRO A 123 8.72 1.23 -12.82
N GLY A 124 9.94 0.74 -12.66
CA GLY A 124 10.99 1.44 -11.92
C GLY A 124 12.38 1.07 -12.36
N PRO A 125 13.41 1.86 -11.99
CA PRO A 125 14.79 1.64 -12.46
C PRO A 125 15.45 0.35 -11.92
N TRP A 126 14.83 -0.33 -10.97
CA TRP A 126 15.28 -1.59 -10.38
C TRP A 126 14.30 -2.74 -10.61
N GLY A 127 13.18 -2.48 -11.31
CA GLY A 127 12.06 -3.40 -11.44
C GLY A 127 12.43 -4.74 -12.09
N GLY A 128 11.72 -5.76 -11.64
CA GLY A 128 11.88 -7.15 -12.05
C GLY A 128 10.92 -7.61 -13.14
N GLN A 129 10.88 -8.91 -13.35
CA GLN A 129 10.08 -9.57 -14.37
C GLN A 129 9.01 -10.51 -13.80
N TRP A 130 9.05 -10.80 -12.50
CA TRP A 130 8.17 -11.77 -11.87
C TRP A 130 6.68 -11.37 -11.98
N MET A 131 6.35 -10.11 -11.68
CA MET A 131 4.96 -9.63 -11.80
C MET A 131 4.43 -9.69 -13.22
N LYS A 132 5.29 -9.47 -14.24
CA LYS A 132 4.90 -9.62 -15.64
C LYS A 132 4.38 -11.03 -15.94
N GLU A 133 5.08 -12.04 -15.39
CA GLU A 133 4.80 -13.45 -15.68
C GLU A 133 3.62 -13.95 -14.87
N VAL A 134 3.64 -13.68 -13.56
CA VAL A 134 2.65 -14.23 -12.61
C VAL A 134 1.31 -13.49 -12.67
N CYS A 135 1.33 -12.18 -12.89
CA CYS A 135 0.12 -11.36 -12.99
C CYS A 135 -0.35 -11.13 -14.44
N ASP A 136 0.29 -11.79 -15.43
CA ASP A 136 -0.02 -11.69 -16.87
C ASP A 136 -0.13 -10.23 -17.36
N LEU A 137 0.88 -9.42 -17.01
CA LEU A 137 0.93 -8.01 -17.34
C LEU A 137 1.51 -7.77 -18.75
N ASP A 138 1.37 -6.51 -19.23
CA ASP A 138 1.86 -6.07 -20.52
C ASP A 138 3.35 -6.37 -20.71
N ARG A 139 3.66 -7.18 -21.72
CA ARG A 139 5.02 -7.64 -22.03
C ARG A 139 5.89 -6.56 -22.65
N ASP A 140 5.29 -5.50 -23.23
CA ASP A 140 6.00 -4.39 -23.85
C ASP A 140 6.57 -3.40 -22.81
N VAL A 141 6.02 -3.38 -21.59
CA VAL A 141 6.59 -2.61 -20.47
C VAL A 141 7.93 -3.23 -20.06
N PRO A 142 9.02 -2.44 -19.91
CA PRO A 142 10.35 -2.98 -19.62
C PRO A 142 10.42 -3.86 -18.37
N ASN A 143 9.77 -3.43 -17.30
CA ASN A 143 9.72 -4.13 -16.02
C ASN A 143 8.54 -3.61 -15.19
N PHE A 144 8.27 -4.26 -14.05
CA PHE A 144 7.47 -3.69 -12.98
C PHE A 144 8.29 -3.70 -11.69
N ALA A 145 8.29 -2.58 -10.99
CA ALA A 145 9.04 -2.40 -9.75
C ALA A 145 8.12 -2.50 -8.54
N TRP A 146 6.95 -1.87 -8.62
CA TRP A 146 5.94 -1.81 -7.57
C TRP A 146 4.59 -2.32 -8.06
N CYS A 147 3.85 -2.90 -7.13
CA CYS A 147 2.41 -2.97 -7.23
C CYS A 147 1.82 -2.43 -5.92
N PHE A 148 1.06 -1.37 -6.01
CA PHE A 148 0.20 -0.93 -4.91
C PHE A 148 -1.03 -1.85 -4.90
N ASP A 149 -0.91 -2.95 -4.17
CA ASP A 149 -1.87 -4.05 -4.21
C ASP A 149 -3.02 -3.84 -3.22
N CYS A 150 -2.73 -3.25 -2.05
CA CYS A 150 -3.74 -2.81 -1.09
C CYS A 150 -3.32 -1.51 -0.42
N VAL A 151 -3.53 -0.42 -1.12
CA VAL A 151 -3.32 0.95 -0.65
C VAL A 151 -4.58 1.76 -0.94
N PRO A 152 -5.62 1.69 -0.08
CA PRO A 152 -6.91 2.33 -0.34
C PRO A 152 -6.84 3.82 -0.67
N GLU A 153 -5.81 4.52 -0.22
CA GLU A 153 -5.58 5.92 -0.55
C GLU A 153 -5.22 6.14 -2.03
N GLU A 154 -4.58 5.16 -2.67
CA GLU A 154 -4.08 5.25 -4.04
C GLU A 154 -4.95 4.47 -5.03
N ASN A 155 -5.45 3.30 -4.61
CA ASN A 155 -6.20 2.37 -5.45
C ASN A 155 -7.65 2.82 -5.69
N SER A 156 -8.33 2.09 -6.55
CA SER A 156 -9.75 2.25 -6.84
C SER A 156 -10.55 0.96 -6.56
N LEU A 157 -11.87 1.09 -6.68
CA LEU A 157 -12.82 -0.02 -6.65
C LEU A 157 -13.59 -0.04 -7.96
N TYR A 158 -13.87 -1.24 -8.48
CA TYR A 158 -14.82 -1.43 -9.56
C TYR A 158 -16.20 -1.84 -9.03
N PHE A 159 -17.21 -1.07 -9.40
CA PHE A 159 -18.60 -1.45 -9.25
C PHE A 159 -19.17 -1.86 -10.61
N SER A 160 -20.03 -2.88 -10.60
CA SER A 160 -20.75 -3.30 -11.78
C SER A 160 -22.22 -2.87 -11.67
N PHE A 161 -22.66 -2.06 -12.61
CA PHE A 161 -24.05 -1.64 -12.74
C PHE A 161 -24.60 -2.20 -14.08
N GLY A 162 -25.10 -3.44 -14.01
CA GLY A 162 -25.37 -4.23 -15.21
C GLY A 162 -24.05 -4.50 -15.95
N ASP A 163 -23.98 -4.16 -17.22
CA ASP A 163 -22.79 -4.34 -18.07
C ASP A 163 -21.79 -3.17 -17.96
N VAL A 164 -22.11 -2.15 -17.19
CA VAL A 164 -21.27 -0.96 -17.01
C VAL A 164 -20.37 -1.12 -15.80
N ARG A 165 -19.05 -1.18 -16.03
CA ARG A 165 -18.05 -1.07 -14.98
C ARG A 165 -17.83 0.40 -14.64
N PHE A 166 -18.00 0.75 -13.39
CA PHE A 166 -17.85 2.08 -12.83
C PHE A 166 -16.69 2.08 -11.81
N GLU A 167 -15.77 3.02 -11.93
CA GLU A 167 -14.57 3.08 -11.10
C GLU A 167 -14.61 4.28 -10.18
N ILE A 168 -14.34 4.05 -8.89
CA ILE A 168 -14.23 5.09 -7.86
C ILE A 168 -12.96 4.90 -7.03
N PRO A 169 -12.43 5.95 -6.40
CA PRO A 169 -11.36 5.81 -5.42
C PRO A 169 -11.77 4.88 -4.26
N SER A 170 -10.90 3.94 -3.89
CA SER A 170 -11.21 3.04 -2.76
C SER A 170 -11.26 3.74 -1.41
N ILE A 171 -10.62 4.92 -1.28
CA ILE A 171 -10.71 5.76 -0.07
C ILE A 171 -12.17 6.21 0.22
N ASP A 172 -13.05 6.23 -0.78
CA ASP A 172 -14.46 6.57 -0.58
C ASP A 172 -15.15 5.56 0.33
N LEU A 173 -14.76 4.29 0.27
CA LEU A 173 -15.27 3.27 1.19
C LEU A 173 -14.84 3.54 2.63
N VAL A 174 -13.58 3.96 2.82
CA VAL A 174 -13.07 4.33 4.15
C VAL A 174 -13.83 5.52 4.71
N PHE A 175 -14.09 6.54 3.90
CA PHE A 175 -14.84 7.73 4.32
C PHE A 175 -16.32 7.45 4.58
N ALA A 176 -16.92 6.58 3.77
CA ALA A 176 -18.36 6.27 3.87
C ALA A 176 -18.70 5.40 5.09
N TYR A 177 -17.89 4.38 5.35
CA TYR A 177 -18.18 3.35 6.35
C TYR A 177 -16.95 2.98 7.22
N PRO A 178 -16.22 3.94 7.82
CA PRO A 178 -14.97 3.64 8.52
C PRO A 178 -15.13 2.63 9.65
N ALA A 179 -16.11 2.80 10.53
CA ALA A 179 -16.32 1.91 11.66
C ALA A 179 -16.71 0.48 11.24
N ARG A 180 -17.45 0.34 10.12
CA ARG A 180 -17.88 -0.95 9.61
C ARG A 180 -16.75 -1.69 8.90
N LEU A 181 -15.92 -0.94 8.17
CA LEU A 181 -14.76 -1.46 7.46
C LEU A 181 -13.63 -1.80 8.42
N LEU A 182 -13.22 -0.83 9.24
CA LEU A 182 -12.02 -0.92 10.07
C LEU A 182 -12.25 -1.64 11.41
N GLY A 183 -13.47 -1.55 11.95
CA GLY A 183 -13.80 -1.91 13.33
C GLY A 183 -13.70 -0.72 14.28
N ASN A 184 -14.52 -0.72 15.33
CA ASN A 184 -14.56 0.40 16.27
C ASN A 184 -13.22 0.70 16.96
N PRO A 185 -12.41 -0.30 17.40
CA PRO A 185 -11.11 -0.02 18.01
C PRO A 185 -10.13 0.65 17.03
N VAL A 186 -10.09 0.17 15.79
CA VAL A 186 -9.22 0.72 14.74
C VAL A 186 -9.68 2.11 14.33
N TYR A 187 -10.98 2.28 14.11
CA TYR A 187 -11.58 3.59 13.81
C TYR A 187 -11.34 4.60 14.94
N GLY A 188 -11.45 4.19 16.20
CA GLY A 188 -11.16 5.03 17.35
C GLY A 188 -9.72 5.52 17.42
N ARG A 189 -8.77 4.72 16.90
CA ARG A 189 -7.33 5.04 16.89
C ARG A 189 -6.89 5.83 15.66
N PHE A 190 -7.37 5.48 14.48
CA PHE A 190 -6.90 6.01 13.20
C PHE A 190 -7.92 6.90 12.47
N GLY A 191 -9.14 7.01 13.00
CA GLY A 191 -10.20 7.75 12.30
C GLY A 191 -10.55 7.09 10.96
N ASP A 192 -10.72 7.92 9.96
CA ASP A 192 -11.03 7.48 8.59
C ASP A 192 -9.75 7.33 7.72
N GLU A 193 -8.67 6.82 8.32
CA GLU A 193 -7.45 6.39 7.64
C GLU A 193 -7.36 4.87 7.64
N PHE A 194 -6.89 4.29 6.53
CA PHE A 194 -6.70 2.84 6.42
C PHE A 194 -5.26 2.48 6.85
N PRO A 195 -5.04 1.80 8.00
CA PRO A 195 -3.72 1.74 8.61
C PRO A 195 -2.80 0.63 8.07
N ILE A 196 -3.30 -0.26 7.23
CA ILE A 196 -2.56 -1.43 6.71
C ILE A 196 -2.35 -1.28 5.21
N ARG A 197 -1.11 -1.52 4.75
CA ARG A 197 -0.75 -1.50 3.33
C ARG A 197 -0.08 -2.80 2.94
N PHE A 198 -0.43 -3.30 1.77
CA PHE A 198 0.26 -4.38 1.08
C PHE A 198 0.74 -3.88 -0.26
N ASP A 199 2.06 -3.89 -0.45
CA ASP A 199 2.71 -3.50 -1.69
C ASP A 199 3.60 -4.65 -2.17
N PHE A 200 3.72 -4.83 -3.48
CA PHE A 200 4.73 -5.71 -4.05
C PHE A 200 5.96 -4.93 -4.50
N LEU A 201 7.13 -5.51 -4.21
CA LEU A 201 8.42 -5.02 -4.67
C LEU A 201 9.09 -6.15 -5.44
N ASP A 202 9.22 -5.99 -6.75
CA ASP A 202 9.78 -7.00 -7.65
C ASP A 202 11.20 -6.63 -8.07
N THR A 203 12.17 -7.39 -7.58
CA THR A 203 13.59 -7.29 -7.98
C THR A 203 14.09 -8.54 -8.73
N MET A 204 13.17 -9.44 -9.13
CA MET A 204 13.48 -10.69 -9.80
C MET A 204 14.00 -10.46 -11.22
N GLY A 205 15.28 -10.71 -11.46
CA GLY A 205 15.96 -10.33 -12.70
C GLY A 205 16.14 -8.82 -12.88
N GLY A 206 15.95 -8.06 -11.82
CA GLY A 206 16.11 -6.60 -11.75
C GLY A 206 17.36 -6.18 -10.95
N GLY A 207 17.26 -5.05 -10.25
CA GLY A 207 18.33 -4.49 -9.42
C GLY A 207 17.93 -4.36 -7.96
N ASN A 208 18.89 -4.03 -7.09
CA ASN A 208 18.59 -3.74 -5.69
C ASN A 208 17.63 -2.56 -5.55
N LEU A 209 16.72 -2.62 -4.60
CA LEU A 209 15.92 -1.47 -4.17
C LEU A 209 16.85 -0.36 -3.64
N SER A 210 16.37 0.88 -3.57
CA SER A 210 17.15 1.96 -2.95
C SER A 210 17.41 1.65 -1.49
N LEU A 211 18.68 1.79 -1.04
CA LEU A 211 19.00 1.71 0.38
C LEU A 211 18.36 2.87 1.12
N GLN A 212 17.58 2.59 2.15
CA GLN A 212 16.69 3.58 2.76
C GLN A 212 16.51 3.37 4.26
N VAL A 213 15.92 4.37 4.92
CA VAL A 213 15.51 4.33 6.32
C VAL A 213 14.22 5.11 6.50
N HIS A 214 13.28 4.56 7.27
CA HIS A 214 12.06 5.28 7.65
C HIS A 214 12.28 6.16 8.87
N PRO A 215 11.67 7.36 8.94
CA PRO A 215 11.79 8.24 10.09
C PRO A 215 11.14 7.63 11.34
N LEU A 216 11.72 7.91 12.50
CA LEU A 216 11.08 7.60 13.78
C LEU A 216 9.80 8.40 13.95
N THR A 217 8.84 7.88 14.72
CA THR A 217 7.53 8.50 14.96
C THR A 217 7.67 9.95 15.45
N GLN A 218 8.54 10.20 16.45
CA GLN A 218 8.76 11.55 16.95
C GLN A 218 9.29 12.49 15.85
N TYR A 219 10.26 12.03 15.05
CA TYR A 219 10.85 12.83 13.97
C TYR A 219 9.81 13.22 12.91
N ILE A 220 8.97 12.26 12.48
CA ILE A 220 7.94 12.51 11.47
C ILE A 220 6.85 13.45 11.99
N GLN A 221 6.49 13.36 13.26
CA GLN A 221 5.56 14.27 13.90
C GLN A 221 6.10 15.71 13.96
N GLU A 222 7.33 15.89 14.42
CA GLU A 222 7.95 17.20 14.58
C GLU A 222 8.29 17.89 13.25
N LYS A 223 8.78 17.14 12.26
CA LYS A 223 9.29 17.70 11.01
C LYS A 223 8.26 17.75 9.89
N PHE A 224 7.27 16.87 9.90
CA PHE A 224 6.34 16.68 8.79
C PHE A 224 4.87 16.70 9.20
N GLY A 225 4.57 16.77 10.50
CA GLY A 225 3.20 16.81 11.01
C GLY A 225 2.40 15.54 10.73
N MET A 226 3.07 14.40 10.54
CA MET A 226 2.44 13.10 10.36
C MET A 226 2.15 12.47 11.71
N HIS A 227 1.11 11.64 11.81
CA HIS A 227 0.67 11.08 13.09
C HIS A 227 1.47 9.86 13.53
N TYR A 228 1.89 9.01 12.59
CA TYR A 228 2.66 7.80 12.82
C TYR A 228 3.57 7.53 11.62
N THR A 229 4.56 6.66 11.82
CA THR A 229 5.59 6.35 10.84
C THR A 229 5.30 5.06 10.08
N GLN A 230 6.13 4.78 9.08
CA GLN A 230 6.17 3.52 8.36
C GLN A 230 7.06 2.53 9.12
N ASP A 231 6.43 1.74 10.00
CA ASP A 231 6.97 0.44 10.39
C ASP A 231 6.52 -0.55 9.33
N GLU A 232 7.41 -1.37 8.82
CA GLU A 232 7.12 -2.31 7.74
C GLU A 232 7.74 -3.67 7.97
N SER A 233 7.43 -4.60 7.10
CA SER A 233 8.06 -5.90 7.04
C SER A 233 8.12 -6.39 5.59
N TYR A 234 9.13 -7.22 5.29
CA TYR A 234 9.28 -7.90 4.02
C TYR A 234 8.95 -9.38 4.18
N TYR A 235 7.85 -9.80 3.60
CA TYR A 235 7.53 -11.20 3.42
C TYR A 235 8.02 -11.64 2.04
N MET A 236 8.95 -12.60 2.00
CA MET A 236 9.48 -13.10 0.74
C MET A 236 8.45 -14.01 0.07
N LEU A 237 7.71 -13.45 -0.88
CA LEU A 237 6.65 -14.17 -1.61
C LEU A 237 7.26 -15.18 -2.59
N ASP A 238 8.39 -14.81 -3.20
CA ASP A 238 9.20 -15.69 -4.04
C ASP A 238 10.66 -15.22 -4.07
N THR A 239 11.60 -16.12 -4.42
CA THR A 239 13.04 -15.81 -4.49
C THR A 239 13.73 -16.67 -5.53
N ALA A 240 14.70 -16.09 -6.24
CA ALA A 240 15.72 -16.90 -6.90
C ALA A 240 16.80 -17.34 -5.91
N GLU A 241 17.74 -18.20 -6.35
CA GLU A 241 18.73 -18.86 -5.49
C GLU A 241 19.67 -17.90 -4.75
N ASP A 242 19.97 -16.74 -5.36
CA ASP A 242 20.90 -15.72 -4.87
C ASP A 242 20.20 -14.47 -4.28
N ALA A 243 18.92 -14.59 -3.94
CA ALA A 243 18.16 -13.49 -3.37
C ALA A 243 18.72 -13.06 -2.01
N THR A 244 18.83 -11.74 -1.81
CA THR A 244 19.31 -11.16 -0.55
C THR A 244 18.46 -9.97 -0.10
N VAL A 245 18.61 -9.60 1.20
CA VAL A 245 18.06 -8.36 1.78
C VAL A 245 19.16 -7.68 2.56
N TYR A 246 19.33 -6.38 2.31
CA TYR A 246 20.17 -5.52 3.13
C TYR A 246 19.38 -5.05 4.35
N LEU A 247 19.93 -5.24 5.58
CA LEU A 247 19.18 -4.98 6.80
C LEU A 247 20.10 -4.67 7.99
N GLY A 248 19.86 -3.54 8.68
CA GLY A 248 20.67 -3.10 9.81
C GLY A 248 22.11 -2.71 9.42
N VAL A 249 22.92 -2.41 10.41
CA VAL A 249 24.30 -2.02 10.22
C VAL A 249 25.27 -3.15 10.62
N LYS A 250 26.47 -3.13 10.05
CA LYS A 250 27.55 -4.07 10.44
C LYS A 250 27.99 -3.81 11.86
N GLU A 251 28.51 -4.85 12.53
CA GLU A 251 29.11 -4.71 13.85
C GLU A 251 30.34 -3.81 13.81
N GLY A 252 30.42 -2.88 14.77
CA GLY A 252 31.62 -2.05 15.01
C GLY A 252 31.91 -0.98 13.95
N ILE A 253 30.96 -0.65 13.08
CA ILE A 253 31.14 0.48 12.16
C ILE A 253 31.18 1.81 12.89
N ASP A 254 31.91 2.77 12.33
CA ASP A 254 31.83 4.16 12.75
C ASP A 254 30.67 4.86 12.00
N PRO A 255 29.61 5.34 12.72
CA PRO A 255 28.51 6.06 12.11
C PRO A 255 28.95 7.24 11.23
N GLN A 256 29.93 8.01 11.70
CA GLN A 256 30.39 9.19 10.96
C GLN A 256 31.13 8.80 9.68
N GLU A 257 31.90 7.71 9.71
CA GLU A 257 32.57 7.19 8.52
C GLU A 257 31.55 6.79 7.44
N MET A 258 30.48 6.08 7.84
CA MET A 258 29.42 5.69 6.90
C MET A 258 28.71 6.92 6.31
N ILE A 259 28.36 7.92 7.12
CA ILE A 259 27.72 9.15 6.62
C ILE A 259 28.65 9.93 5.68
N ASN A 260 29.94 10.02 5.98
CA ASN A 260 30.94 10.64 5.09
C ASN A 260 31.01 9.89 3.75
N ALA A 261 31.09 8.56 3.77
CA ALA A 261 31.10 7.72 2.57
C ALA A 261 29.83 7.89 1.72
N LEU A 262 28.64 7.98 2.35
CA LEU A 262 27.37 8.26 1.65
C LEU A 262 27.37 9.65 0.98
N ASN A 263 27.93 10.67 1.63
CA ASN A 263 28.05 12.01 1.06
C ASN A 263 29.04 12.02 -0.12
N GLU A 264 30.20 11.41 0.02
CA GLU A 264 31.21 11.29 -1.05
C GLU A 264 30.66 10.50 -2.26
N ALA A 265 29.80 9.51 -2.00
CA ALA A 265 29.15 8.71 -3.04
C ALA A 265 28.21 9.52 -3.94
N GLN A 266 27.71 10.67 -3.50
CA GLN A 266 26.90 11.56 -4.33
C GLN A 266 27.71 12.18 -5.49
N GLU A 267 29.01 12.31 -5.32
CA GLU A 267 29.94 12.85 -6.32
C GLU A 267 30.67 11.73 -7.08
N SER A 268 31.16 10.73 -6.34
CA SER A 268 31.91 9.61 -6.91
C SER A 268 31.06 8.58 -7.64
N GLY A 269 29.75 8.50 -7.32
CA GLY A 269 28.85 7.47 -7.85
C GLY A 269 29.09 6.07 -7.29
N HIS A 270 29.89 5.93 -6.22
CA HIS A 270 30.23 4.64 -5.61
C HIS A 270 30.11 4.65 -4.09
N PHE A 271 29.37 3.67 -3.55
CA PHE A 271 29.25 3.38 -2.13
C PHE A 271 29.33 1.87 -1.91
N ASP A 272 30.25 1.44 -1.08
CA ASP A 272 30.39 0.03 -0.67
C ASP A 272 29.36 -0.28 0.43
N ALA A 273 28.15 -0.66 0.03
CA ALA A 273 27.07 -0.93 0.97
C ALA A 273 27.40 -2.11 1.89
N GLU A 274 28.11 -3.13 1.42
CA GLU A 274 28.41 -4.34 2.20
C GLU A 274 29.47 -4.09 3.31
N LYS A 275 30.22 -3.02 3.20
CA LYS A 275 31.10 -2.58 4.29
C LYS A 275 30.30 -2.10 5.52
N TYR A 276 29.15 -1.50 5.32
CA TYR A 276 28.42 -0.79 6.37
C TYR A 276 27.08 -1.44 6.75
N VAL A 277 26.44 -2.17 5.85
CA VAL A 277 25.09 -2.73 6.01
C VAL A 277 25.14 -4.25 5.95
N GLY A 278 24.41 -4.91 6.85
CA GLY A 278 24.26 -6.36 6.83
C GLY A 278 23.54 -6.82 5.56
N ASN A 279 24.07 -7.84 4.89
CA ASN A 279 23.47 -8.45 3.70
C ASN A 279 23.16 -9.92 4.00
N TYR A 280 21.88 -10.33 3.86
CA TYR A 280 21.41 -11.66 4.29
C TYR A 280 20.78 -12.40 3.13
N PRO A 281 21.19 -13.66 2.89
CA PRO A 281 20.46 -14.52 1.97
C PRO A 281 19.05 -14.79 2.52
N VAL A 282 18.08 -14.79 1.62
CA VAL A 282 16.68 -15.04 1.93
C VAL A 282 16.08 -16.09 1.02
N LYS A 283 15.00 -16.72 1.48
CA LYS A 283 14.24 -17.71 0.73
C LYS A 283 12.74 -17.43 0.82
N LYS A 284 11.99 -18.02 -0.09
CA LYS A 284 10.53 -17.96 -0.07
C LYS A 284 9.99 -18.26 1.34
N HIS A 285 9.03 -17.45 1.78
CA HIS A 285 8.38 -17.48 3.10
C HIS A 285 9.23 -16.99 4.28
N ASP A 286 10.44 -16.50 4.07
CA ASP A 286 11.11 -15.70 5.11
C ASP A 286 10.36 -14.41 5.38
N HIS A 287 10.37 -13.96 6.65
CA HIS A 287 9.71 -12.71 7.04
C HIS A 287 10.67 -11.87 7.90
N LEU A 288 10.94 -10.67 7.43
CA LEU A 288 11.88 -9.74 8.04
C LEU A 288 11.11 -8.51 8.52
N LEU A 289 11.20 -8.20 9.81
CA LEU A 289 10.58 -7.03 10.40
C LEU A 289 11.50 -5.82 10.24
N ILE A 290 10.94 -4.68 9.90
CA ILE A 290 11.69 -3.46 9.59
C ILE A 290 11.10 -2.28 10.36
N PRO A 291 11.32 -2.22 11.69
CA PRO A 291 10.87 -1.07 12.46
C PRO A 291 11.61 0.20 12.02
N ALA A 292 10.89 1.33 12.04
CA ALA A 292 11.40 2.64 11.64
C ALA A 292 12.76 2.95 12.29
N GLY A 293 13.68 3.51 11.52
CA GLY A 293 15.08 3.74 11.92
C GLY A 293 16.04 2.60 11.57
N THR A 294 15.56 1.49 10.99
CA THR A 294 16.41 0.42 10.48
C THR A 294 16.80 0.68 9.02
N ILE A 295 18.09 0.69 8.72
CA ILE A 295 18.58 0.76 7.33
C ILE A 295 18.21 -0.55 6.64
N HIS A 296 17.63 -0.47 5.43
CA HIS A 296 17.21 -1.65 4.68
C HIS A 296 17.04 -1.41 3.18
N CYS A 297 17.04 -2.48 2.43
CA CYS A 297 16.43 -2.61 1.11
C CYS A 297 16.38 -4.06 0.65
N SER A 298 15.45 -4.40 -0.24
CA SER A 298 15.51 -5.66 -0.98
C SER A 298 16.72 -5.64 -1.91
N GLY A 299 17.51 -6.70 -1.87
CA GLY A 299 18.54 -6.98 -2.86
C GLY A 299 17.92 -7.47 -4.18
N THR A 300 18.74 -7.93 -5.10
CA THR A 300 18.30 -8.54 -6.35
C THR A 300 17.56 -9.86 -6.12
N ASN A 301 16.77 -10.28 -7.12
CA ASN A 301 16.21 -11.63 -7.22
C ASN A 301 15.21 -12.03 -6.14
N GLY A 302 14.57 -11.04 -5.50
CA GLY A 302 13.48 -11.23 -4.55
C GLY A 302 12.15 -10.70 -5.07
N MET A 303 11.07 -11.37 -4.70
CA MET A 303 9.71 -10.87 -4.80
C MET A 303 9.18 -10.66 -3.39
N VAL A 304 9.06 -9.39 -3.00
CA VAL A 304 8.65 -9.00 -1.66
C VAL A 304 7.16 -8.64 -1.65
N LEU A 305 6.44 -9.19 -0.68
CA LEU A 305 5.19 -8.62 -0.20
C LEU A 305 5.53 -7.74 1.01
N GLU A 306 5.55 -6.42 0.79
CA GLU A 306 5.72 -5.44 1.86
C GLU A 306 4.40 -5.26 2.61
N ILE A 307 4.48 -5.36 3.94
CA ILE A 307 3.36 -5.10 4.85
C ILE A 307 3.73 -3.92 5.70
N SER A 308 3.06 -2.80 5.51
CA SER A 308 3.42 -1.53 6.15
C SER A 308 2.29 -0.95 6.99
N ALA A 309 2.68 -0.12 7.96
CA ALA A 309 1.83 0.45 8.99
C ALA A 309 1.45 1.93 8.76
N THR A 310 1.59 2.45 7.56
CA THR A 310 1.23 3.84 7.24
C THR A 310 0.36 3.93 6.01
N PRO A 311 -0.63 4.85 5.98
CA PRO A 311 -1.38 5.14 4.76
C PRO A 311 -0.52 5.78 3.66
N TYR A 312 0.71 6.24 3.97
CA TYR A 312 1.56 6.98 3.04
C TYR A 312 3.01 6.51 3.08
N ILE A 313 3.61 6.34 1.91
CA ILE A 313 5.03 6.02 1.76
C ILE A 313 5.86 7.19 2.28
N PHE A 314 6.67 6.96 3.31
CA PHE A 314 7.58 7.97 3.84
C PHE A 314 8.94 7.36 4.16
N THR A 315 9.93 7.60 3.29
CA THR A 315 11.27 7.05 3.42
C THR A 315 12.35 8.06 3.06
N PHE A 316 13.52 7.94 3.71
CA PHE A 316 14.73 8.67 3.37
C PHE A 316 15.70 7.74 2.64
N LYS A 317 15.90 7.98 1.34
CA LYS A 317 16.89 7.26 0.56
C LYS A 317 18.28 7.70 0.96
N LEU A 318 19.14 6.72 1.25
CA LEU A 318 20.54 6.91 1.60
C LEU A 318 21.46 6.70 0.40
N TRP A 319 21.14 5.69 -0.43
CA TRP A 319 21.89 5.32 -1.61
C TRP A 319 21.01 4.70 -2.67
N ASP A 320 21.27 4.97 -3.92
CA ASP A 320 20.48 4.42 -5.04
C ASP A 320 21.36 3.76 -6.12
N TRP A 321 22.45 3.15 -5.70
CA TRP A 321 23.34 2.33 -6.55
C TRP A 321 23.90 3.09 -7.76
N GLY A 322 24.03 4.42 -7.69
CA GLY A 322 24.47 5.27 -8.79
C GLY A 322 23.49 5.36 -9.97
N ARG A 323 22.26 4.89 -9.81
CA ARG A 323 21.26 4.84 -10.88
C ARG A 323 20.58 6.19 -11.13
N LEU A 324 20.19 6.38 -12.39
CA LEU A 324 19.26 7.45 -12.78
C LEU A 324 17.81 6.97 -12.65
N GLY A 325 16.91 7.92 -12.49
CA GLY A 325 15.48 7.65 -12.60
C GLY A 325 15.07 7.32 -14.06
N LEU A 326 13.84 6.87 -14.25
CA LEU A 326 13.29 6.63 -15.60
C LEU A 326 13.25 7.91 -16.45
N ASP A 327 13.31 9.08 -15.81
CA ASP A 327 13.40 10.39 -16.44
C ASP A 327 14.85 10.78 -16.83
N GLY A 328 15.82 9.87 -16.69
CA GLY A 328 17.23 10.09 -16.97
C GLY A 328 17.95 11.04 -16.00
N ARG A 329 17.34 11.37 -14.85
CA ARG A 329 17.89 12.31 -13.86
C ARG A 329 18.32 11.57 -12.59
N PRO A 330 19.32 12.12 -11.83
CA PRO A 330 19.64 11.58 -10.51
C PRO A 330 18.41 11.51 -9.61
N ARG A 331 18.26 10.39 -8.91
CA ARG A 331 17.15 10.19 -7.97
C ARG A 331 17.41 10.97 -6.68
N PRO A 332 16.38 11.49 -6.01
CA PRO A 332 16.53 12.22 -4.75
C PRO A 332 17.15 11.34 -3.66
N ILE A 333 18.17 11.86 -3.00
CA ILE A 333 18.85 11.26 -1.84
C ILE A 333 18.65 12.18 -0.63
N ASN A 334 18.41 11.59 0.54
CA ASN A 334 17.97 12.30 1.73
C ASN A 334 18.89 12.05 2.95
N ILE A 335 20.21 11.99 2.77
CA ILE A 335 21.18 11.65 3.82
C ILE A 335 21.02 12.56 5.04
N LYS A 336 20.81 13.87 4.84
CA LYS A 336 20.62 14.83 5.93
C LYS A 336 19.47 14.48 6.87
N HIS A 337 18.36 13.95 6.35
CA HIS A 337 17.26 13.47 7.17
C HIS A 337 17.52 12.05 7.68
N GLY A 338 18.09 11.20 6.82
CA GLY A 338 18.37 9.80 7.16
C GLY A 338 19.30 9.67 8.37
N GLN A 339 20.40 10.42 8.41
CA GLN A 339 21.35 10.37 9.53
C GLN A 339 20.73 10.66 10.90
N GLU A 340 19.67 11.50 10.95
CA GLU A 340 18.98 11.86 12.21
C GLU A 340 18.10 10.75 12.75
N VAL A 341 17.76 9.75 11.94
CA VAL A 341 16.80 8.71 12.29
C VAL A 341 17.37 7.30 12.33
N ILE A 342 18.57 7.08 11.78
CA ILE A 342 19.24 5.77 11.82
C ILE A 342 19.46 5.33 13.27
N GLN A 343 19.04 4.12 13.59
CA GLN A 343 19.29 3.49 14.88
C GLN A 343 20.57 2.63 14.78
N TRP A 344 21.69 3.21 15.15
CA TRP A 344 23.03 2.61 15.00
C TRP A 344 23.28 1.37 15.86
N ASN A 345 22.43 1.11 16.85
CA ASN A 345 22.46 -0.10 17.66
C ASN A 345 21.76 -1.31 16.99
N ARG A 346 21.16 -1.13 15.82
CA ARG A 346 20.54 -2.21 15.06
C ARG A 346 21.57 -2.93 14.20
N THR A 347 22.48 -3.58 14.86
CA THR A 347 23.62 -4.30 14.26
C THR A 347 23.21 -5.69 13.76
N GLU A 348 24.10 -6.42 13.10
CA GLU A 348 23.84 -7.77 12.57
C GLU A 348 23.36 -8.74 13.67
N SER A 349 23.92 -8.65 14.88
CA SER A 349 23.49 -9.47 16.02
C SER A 349 22.06 -9.13 16.45
N TRP A 350 21.73 -7.85 16.49
CA TRP A 350 20.37 -7.40 16.80
C TRP A 350 19.38 -7.86 15.71
N VAL A 351 19.72 -7.70 14.44
CA VAL A 351 18.88 -8.13 13.30
C VAL A 351 18.53 -9.61 13.43
N LYS A 352 19.54 -10.49 13.59
CA LYS A 352 19.32 -11.94 13.71
C LYS A 352 18.48 -12.33 14.92
N LYS A 353 18.62 -11.58 16.01
CA LYS A 353 17.92 -11.86 17.26
C LYS A 353 16.49 -11.34 17.26
N GLU A 354 16.25 -10.13 16.75
CA GLU A 354 15.00 -9.39 17.00
C GLU A 354 14.06 -9.35 15.80
N ILE A 355 14.58 -9.37 14.56
CA ILE A 355 13.74 -9.04 13.39
C ILE A 355 13.82 -10.03 12.21
N PHE A 356 14.76 -10.95 12.20
CA PHE A 356 14.89 -11.94 11.12
C PHE A 356 14.17 -13.23 11.47
N ASN A 357 13.11 -13.61 10.72
CA ASN A 357 12.35 -14.84 10.88
C ASN A 357 11.89 -15.12 12.33
N ARG A 358 11.33 -14.10 12.96
CA ARG A 358 10.75 -14.22 14.31
C ARG A 358 9.38 -14.90 14.24
N ILE A 359 9.38 -16.20 13.92
CA ILE A 359 8.18 -16.98 13.67
C ILE A 359 7.85 -17.82 14.90
N GLU A 360 6.63 -17.66 15.42
CA GLU A 360 6.10 -18.41 16.56
C GLU A 360 4.84 -19.17 16.14
N ARG A 361 4.81 -20.48 16.37
CA ARG A 361 3.58 -21.27 16.20
C ARG A 361 2.63 -20.96 17.36
N ILE A 362 1.42 -20.52 17.04
CA ILE A 362 0.41 -20.13 18.04
C ILE A 362 -0.79 -21.07 18.09
N ALA A 363 -1.09 -21.79 17.00
CA ALA A 363 -2.15 -22.78 16.97
C ALA A 363 -1.90 -23.81 15.86
N GLU A 364 -2.48 -25.00 16.02
CA GLU A 364 -2.48 -26.05 15.00
C GLU A 364 -3.66 -26.99 15.20
N GLY A 365 -4.02 -27.71 14.13
CA GLY A 365 -5.04 -28.75 14.14
C GLY A 365 -4.79 -29.70 12.97
N GLU A 366 -5.68 -30.68 12.81
CA GLU A 366 -5.57 -31.59 11.67
C GLU A 366 -5.71 -30.84 10.35
N GLY A 367 -4.65 -30.86 9.53
CA GLY A 367 -4.59 -30.22 8.23
C GLY A 367 -4.35 -28.71 8.22
N TRP A 368 -4.07 -28.07 9.37
CA TRP A 368 -3.75 -26.65 9.43
C TRP A 368 -2.81 -26.27 10.58
N LYS A 369 -2.09 -25.17 10.42
CA LYS A 369 -1.34 -24.48 11.47
C LYS A 369 -1.39 -22.96 11.30
N GLU A 370 -1.31 -22.23 12.41
CA GLU A 370 -1.20 -20.78 12.47
C GLU A 370 0.12 -20.37 13.10
N GLU A 371 0.81 -19.47 12.47
CA GLU A 371 2.11 -18.93 12.90
C GLU A 371 2.00 -17.41 13.01
N ARG A 372 2.46 -16.84 14.14
CA ARG A 372 2.70 -15.39 14.25
C ARG A 372 4.05 -15.09 13.59
N THR A 373 4.08 -14.17 12.64
CA THR A 373 5.27 -13.80 11.88
C THR A 373 5.70 -12.36 12.10
N GLY A 374 4.78 -11.44 12.41
CA GLY A 374 5.05 -10.05 12.78
C GLY A 374 5.06 -9.89 14.30
N LEU A 375 6.25 -9.92 14.90
CA LEU A 375 6.42 -9.97 16.37
C LEU A 375 7.07 -8.71 16.98
N HIS A 376 7.42 -7.71 16.14
CA HIS A 376 8.06 -6.51 16.67
C HIS A 376 7.08 -5.71 17.55
N GLU A 377 7.47 -5.41 18.77
CA GLU A 377 6.60 -4.81 19.79
C GLU A 377 6.12 -3.40 19.43
N ASN A 378 6.96 -2.63 18.72
CA ASN A 378 6.66 -1.25 18.35
C ASN A 378 5.66 -1.13 17.22
N GLU A 379 5.43 -2.21 16.44
CA GLU A 379 4.46 -2.20 15.36
C GLU A 379 3.05 -2.41 15.90
N PHE A 380 2.08 -1.64 15.41
CA PHE A 380 0.68 -1.85 15.77
C PHE A 380 -0.01 -2.89 14.88
N ILE A 381 0.60 -3.30 13.78
CA ILE A 381 0.14 -4.40 12.93
C ILE A 381 0.72 -5.70 13.47
N GLU A 382 -0.11 -6.72 13.55
CA GLU A 382 0.31 -8.11 13.70
C GLU A 382 0.07 -8.86 12.41
N THR A 383 1.02 -9.72 12.03
CA THR A 383 0.90 -10.60 10.88
C THR A 383 0.88 -12.05 11.33
N ARG A 384 -0.02 -12.84 10.71
CA ARG A 384 -0.16 -14.27 10.94
C ARG A 384 -0.17 -15.02 9.63
N ARG A 385 0.55 -16.12 9.57
CA ARG A 385 0.55 -17.04 8.46
C ARG A 385 -0.24 -18.29 8.81
N HIS A 386 -1.19 -18.64 7.95
CA HIS A 386 -1.98 -19.84 8.07
C HIS A 386 -1.61 -20.80 6.94
N TRP A 387 -1.21 -22.01 7.30
CA TRP A 387 -1.00 -23.13 6.38
C TRP A 387 -2.19 -24.08 6.52
N PHE A 388 -2.78 -24.50 5.41
CA PHE A 388 -3.98 -25.31 5.47
C PHE A 388 -4.16 -26.20 4.23
N THR A 389 -4.76 -27.38 4.46
CA THR A 389 -5.28 -28.32 3.45
C THR A 389 -6.79 -28.55 3.62
N VAL A 390 -7.36 -27.98 4.66
CA VAL A 390 -8.78 -28.09 5.08
C VAL A 390 -9.35 -26.68 5.31
N PRO A 391 -10.68 -26.52 5.44
CA PRO A 391 -11.27 -25.22 5.80
C PRO A 391 -10.76 -24.73 7.17
N VAL A 392 -10.30 -23.48 7.23
CA VAL A 392 -9.86 -22.80 8.44
C VAL A 392 -10.79 -21.65 8.77
N LEU A 393 -11.29 -21.60 10.01
CA LEU A 393 -12.10 -20.49 10.50
C LEU A 393 -11.21 -19.31 10.91
N HIS A 394 -11.54 -18.15 10.39
CA HIS A 394 -10.94 -16.88 10.73
C HIS A 394 -11.96 -15.95 11.38
N ARG A 395 -11.45 -15.02 12.21
CA ARG A 395 -12.22 -13.96 12.84
C ARG A 395 -11.56 -12.62 12.60
N THR A 396 -12.37 -11.57 12.54
CA THR A 396 -11.87 -10.19 12.43
C THR A 396 -11.46 -9.62 13.78
N ASP A 397 -12.12 -10.08 14.86
CA ASP A 397 -11.81 -9.72 16.25
C ASP A 397 -11.65 -8.20 16.48
N GLY A 398 -12.50 -7.39 15.83
CA GLY A 398 -12.51 -5.94 16.00
C GLY A 398 -11.58 -5.16 15.07
N SER A 399 -10.87 -5.82 14.16
CA SER A 399 -10.02 -5.19 13.13
C SER A 399 -10.38 -5.67 11.73
N VAL A 400 -10.30 -4.78 10.75
CA VAL A 400 -10.20 -5.18 9.35
C VAL A 400 -9.05 -6.18 9.18
N ASN A 401 -9.24 -7.21 8.35
CA ASN A 401 -8.17 -8.12 7.97
C ASN A 401 -7.75 -7.87 6.52
N VAL A 402 -6.46 -7.77 6.28
CA VAL A 402 -5.86 -7.73 4.94
C VAL A 402 -5.09 -9.02 4.75
N LEU A 403 -5.39 -9.74 3.68
CA LEU A 403 -4.79 -11.06 3.44
C LEU A 403 -4.21 -11.14 2.02
N ASN A 404 -3.22 -12.03 1.87
CA ASN A 404 -2.69 -12.41 0.58
C ASN A 404 -2.55 -13.95 0.54
N LEU A 405 -2.88 -14.58 -0.60
CA LEU A 405 -2.64 -16.01 -0.82
C LEU A 405 -1.18 -16.20 -1.25
N VAL A 406 -0.33 -16.63 -0.31
CA VAL A 406 1.13 -16.72 -0.49
C VAL A 406 1.61 -18.12 -0.88
N GLU A 407 0.74 -19.13 -0.86
CA GLU A 407 0.99 -20.50 -1.35
C GLU A 407 -0.32 -21.13 -1.82
N GLY A 408 -0.24 -21.93 -2.90
CA GLY A 408 -1.38 -22.50 -3.60
C GLY A 408 -1.79 -21.65 -4.81
N ARG A 409 -2.60 -22.20 -5.71
CA ARG A 409 -3.08 -21.51 -6.92
C ARG A 409 -4.34 -20.72 -6.65
N GLU A 410 -5.28 -21.33 -5.93
CA GLU A 410 -6.61 -20.78 -5.64
C GLU A 410 -7.06 -21.19 -4.24
N ALA A 411 -7.73 -20.28 -3.57
CA ALA A 411 -8.46 -20.56 -2.36
C ALA A 411 -9.84 -19.87 -2.43
N ILE A 412 -10.77 -20.30 -1.60
CA ILE A 412 -12.09 -19.69 -1.55
C ILE A 412 -12.40 -19.22 -0.14
N VAL A 413 -12.90 -18.00 -0.06
CA VAL A 413 -13.36 -17.36 1.18
C VAL A 413 -14.86 -17.50 1.25
N GLU A 414 -15.38 -18.12 2.31
CA GLU A 414 -16.80 -18.42 2.45
C GLU A 414 -17.36 -17.90 3.78
N SER A 415 -18.64 -17.55 3.77
CA SER A 415 -19.35 -17.18 5.00
C SER A 415 -19.97 -18.43 5.64
N PRO A 416 -19.58 -18.79 6.89
CA PRO A 416 -20.22 -19.90 7.60
C PRO A 416 -21.74 -19.70 7.81
N THR A 417 -22.21 -18.47 7.72
CA THR A 417 -23.59 -18.07 8.00
C THR A 417 -24.32 -17.52 6.77
N GLY A 418 -23.72 -17.59 5.59
CA GLY A 418 -24.33 -17.12 4.33
C GLY A 418 -24.49 -15.59 4.23
N LYS A 419 -23.65 -14.81 4.90
CA LYS A 419 -23.72 -13.33 4.89
C LYS A 419 -23.17 -12.70 3.62
N PHE A 420 -22.32 -13.41 2.89
CA PHE A 420 -21.76 -12.97 1.61
C PHE A 420 -21.59 -14.16 0.68
N GLU A 421 -21.55 -13.90 -0.62
CA GLU A 421 -21.29 -14.90 -1.65
C GLU A 421 -19.82 -15.37 -1.59
N PRO A 422 -19.54 -16.65 -1.90
CA PRO A 422 -18.19 -17.18 -1.96
C PRO A 422 -17.27 -16.30 -2.81
N PHE A 423 -16.06 -16.06 -2.31
CA PHE A 423 -15.08 -15.15 -2.91
C PHE A 423 -13.78 -15.92 -3.21
N VAL A 424 -13.51 -16.16 -4.49
CA VAL A 424 -12.30 -16.86 -4.94
C VAL A 424 -11.12 -15.91 -4.96
N VAL A 425 -10.00 -16.38 -4.44
CA VAL A 425 -8.71 -15.67 -4.42
C VAL A 425 -7.62 -16.51 -5.06
N HIS A 426 -6.68 -15.87 -5.74
CA HIS A 426 -5.60 -16.53 -6.47
C HIS A 426 -4.24 -16.27 -5.81
N TYR A 427 -3.22 -17.03 -6.22
CA TYR A 427 -1.85 -16.82 -5.76
C TYR A 427 -1.41 -15.37 -5.96
N ALA A 428 -0.75 -14.80 -4.96
CA ALA A 428 -0.29 -13.42 -4.94
C ALA A 428 -1.41 -12.36 -5.00
N GLU A 429 -2.65 -12.72 -4.73
CA GLU A 429 -3.76 -11.79 -4.73
C GLU A 429 -4.08 -11.31 -3.33
N THR A 430 -4.07 -9.99 -3.12
CA THR A 430 -4.47 -9.37 -1.86
C THR A 430 -5.96 -9.09 -1.84
N PHE A 431 -6.58 -9.35 -0.70
CA PHE A 431 -7.99 -9.07 -0.45
C PHE A 431 -8.22 -8.55 0.97
N ILE A 432 -9.28 -7.79 1.10
CA ILE A 432 -9.69 -7.16 2.35
C ILE A 432 -10.95 -7.83 2.86
N VAL A 433 -10.97 -8.19 4.14
CA VAL A 433 -12.17 -8.65 4.84
C VAL A 433 -12.56 -7.58 5.86
N PRO A 434 -13.66 -6.82 5.60
CA PRO A 434 -14.18 -5.82 6.54
C PRO A 434 -14.45 -6.40 7.92
N GLU A 435 -14.23 -5.60 8.95
CA GLU A 435 -14.48 -6.04 10.32
C GLU A 435 -15.94 -6.50 10.56
N SER A 436 -16.89 -5.88 9.88
CA SER A 436 -18.32 -6.23 9.93
C SER A 436 -18.66 -7.67 9.50
N VAL A 437 -17.77 -8.33 8.77
CA VAL A 437 -17.92 -9.75 8.36
C VAL A 437 -17.90 -10.67 9.57
N LYS A 438 -17.09 -10.39 10.57
CA LYS A 438 -16.90 -11.10 11.85
C LYS A 438 -16.23 -12.46 11.71
N GLU A 439 -16.82 -13.38 10.96
CA GLU A 439 -16.32 -14.74 10.77
C GLU A 439 -16.37 -15.15 9.30
N TYR A 440 -15.32 -15.82 8.85
CA TYR A 440 -15.19 -16.37 7.52
C TYR A 440 -14.29 -17.60 7.52
N THR A 441 -14.45 -18.49 6.55
CA THR A 441 -13.56 -19.62 6.34
C THR A 441 -12.73 -19.43 5.07
N ILE A 442 -11.54 -20.01 5.05
CA ILE A 442 -10.70 -20.11 3.85
C ILE A 442 -10.33 -21.58 3.68
N ARG A 443 -10.48 -22.10 2.47
CA ARG A 443 -10.07 -23.46 2.11
C ARG A 443 -9.43 -23.52 0.72
N PRO A 444 -8.64 -24.56 0.43
CA PRO A 444 -8.18 -24.81 -0.93
C PRO A 444 -9.36 -24.92 -1.90
N TYR A 445 -9.18 -24.41 -3.13
CA TYR A 445 -10.22 -24.40 -4.15
C TYR A 445 -9.61 -24.63 -5.54
N GLY A 446 -10.44 -25.08 -6.50
CA GLY A 446 -10.05 -25.27 -7.88
C GLY A 446 -8.78 -26.12 -8.01
N GLU A 447 -7.73 -25.58 -8.64
CA GLU A 447 -6.45 -26.28 -8.84
C GLU A 447 -5.70 -26.64 -7.54
N SER A 448 -6.09 -26.04 -6.42
CA SER A 448 -5.49 -26.30 -5.11
C SER A 448 -6.25 -27.32 -4.25
N GLU A 449 -7.32 -27.89 -4.73
CA GLU A 449 -8.06 -28.93 -3.98
C GLU A 449 -7.14 -30.10 -3.63
N GLY A 450 -7.12 -30.50 -2.35
CA GLY A 450 -6.26 -31.54 -1.82
C GLY A 450 -4.77 -31.16 -1.70
N LYS A 451 -4.39 -29.93 -1.99
CA LYS A 451 -3.02 -29.42 -1.85
C LYS A 451 -2.94 -28.42 -0.70
N GLN A 452 -1.70 -28.18 -0.23
CA GLN A 452 -1.43 -27.18 0.79
C GLN A 452 -1.53 -25.77 0.19
N CYS A 453 -2.27 -24.91 0.90
CA CYS A 453 -2.30 -23.46 0.68
C CYS A 453 -1.74 -22.73 1.91
N ALA A 454 -1.37 -21.47 1.71
CA ALA A 454 -1.09 -20.57 2.82
C ALA A 454 -1.57 -19.15 2.53
N THR A 455 -2.06 -18.48 3.58
CA THR A 455 -2.33 -17.04 3.57
C THR A 455 -1.47 -16.34 4.60
N ILE A 456 -1.01 -15.12 4.28
CA ILE A 456 -0.55 -14.15 5.27
C ILE A 456 -1.71 -13.21 5.59
N LYS A 457 -1.95 -12.92 6.86
CA LYS A 457 -3.03 -12.05 7.35
C LYS A 457 -2.44 -10.95 8.21
N ALA A 458 -2.75 -9.69 7.90
CA ALA A 458 -2.41 -8.54 8.74
C ALA A 458 -3.68 -7.93 9.36
N PHE A 459 -3.55 -7.49 10.60
CA PHE A 459 -4.60 -6.79 11.35
C PHE A 459 -3.99 -5.89 12.43
N VAL A 460 -4.77 -4.92 12.92
CA VAL A 460 -4.32 -4.02 14.00
C VAL A 460 -4.50 -4.68 15.35
N LYS A 461 -3.44 -4.70 16.16
CA LYS A 461 -3.49 -5.17 17.57
C LYS A 461 -4.37 -4.25 18.41
N HIS A 462 -5.23 -4.82 19.23
CA HIS A 462 -6.10 -4.07 20.14
C HIS A 462 -5.47 -3.80 21.50
N ASN A 463 -4.61 -4.70 21.93
CA ASN A 463 -3.80 -4.53 23.14
C ASN A 463 -2.33 -4.50 22.71
N PRO A 464 -1.59 -3.42 23.02
CA PRO A 464 -0.17 -3.34 22.76
C PRO A 464 0.61 -4.36 23.58
#